data_271aa74e6e8bc77a8bce2f4800b8f698
#
_entry.id   271aa74e6e8bc77a8bce2f4800b8f698
#
_cell.length_a   1.000
_cell.length_b   1.000
_cell.length_c   1.000
_cell.angle_alpha   90.00
_cell.angle_beta   90.00
_cell.angle_gamma   90.00
#
_symmetry.space_group_name_H-M   'P 1'
#
loop_
_entity.id
_entity.type
_entity.pdbx_description
1 polymer ?
#
loop_
_entity_poly.entity_id
_entity_poly.type
_entity_poly.pdbx_seq_one_letter_code
_entity_poly.pdbx_strand_id
1 'polypeptide(L)'
;MFSAATEWVCPENFPALKSYDYIAIDLETRDPNLKSKGSGSLVNEGEIIGVAVAVEGWSGYYPIAHREGNLPKQKVLDWLQEICSLPSTKIFHNAMYDMCWLKAYNIKVNGHIIDTMVMAALVDENRYSYSLNNLCYNLLGEVKDESLLTAAAEKAGADPKAEMYKLPAMYV
;
A
#
# COMPACT_ATOMS: atom_id res chain seq x y z
N MET A 1 9.59 -24.56 -6.03
CA MET A 1 8.56 -23.50 -6.04
C MET A 1 8.02 -23.38 -4.63
N PHE A 2 7.89 -22.18 -4.06
CA PHE A 2 7.24 -21.99 -2.76
C PHE A 2 5.73 -22.20 -2.94
N SER A 3 5.10 -22.97 -2.06
CA SER A 3 3.68 -23.27 -2.13
C SER A 3 3.16 -23.36 -0.70
N ALA A 4 2.86 -22.21 -0.11
CA ALA A 4 2.13 -22.12 1.15
C ALA A 4 0.65 -21.81 0.83
N ALA A 5 -0.24 -22.38 1.62
CA ALA A 5 -1.64 -22.00 1.56
C ALA A 5 -1.82 -20.57 2.11
N THR A 6 -2.65 -19.78 1.44
CA THR A 6 -3.08 -18.48 1.91
C THR A 6 -4.59 -18.40 1.82
N GLU A 7 -5.20 -17.67 2.74
CA GLU A 7 -6.65 -17.39 2.72
C GLU A 7 -6.98 -16.19 1.81
N TRP A 8 -5.95 -15.44 1.35
CA TRP A 8 -6.17 -14.31 0.49
C TRP A 8 -6.72 -14.73 -0.88
N VAL A 9 -7.77 -14.04 -1.30
CA VAL A 9 -8.40 -14.21 -2.61
C VAL A 9 -8.31 -12.90 -3.38
N CYS A 10 -7.84 -12.98 -4.62
CA CYS A 10 -7.77 -11.80 -5.49
C CYS A 10 -9.17 -11.19 -5.66
N PRO A 11 -9.37 -9.89 -5.39
CA PRO A 11 -10.67 -9.26 -5.52
C PRO A 11 -11.20 -9.34 -6.97
N GLU A 12 -12.44 -9.77 -7.12
CA GLU A 12 -13.12 -9.77 -8.43
C GLU A 12 -13.85 -8.47 -8.71
N ASN A 13 -14.21 -7.74 -7.64
CA ASN A 13 -15.05 -6.56 -7.69
C ASN A 13 -14.28 -5.30 -7.25
N PHE A 14 -14.73 -4.17 -7.76
CA PHE A 14 -14.27 -2.83 -7.43
C PHE A 14 -15.41 -2.10 -6.70
N PRO A 15 -15.46 -2.14 -5.36
CA PRO A 15 -16.58 -1.57 -4.62
C PRO A 15 -16.64 -0.06 -4.75
N ALA A 16 -17.86 0.48 -4.82
CA ALA A 16 -18.10 1.91 -4.74
C ALA A 16 -18.01 2.38 -3.30
N LEU A 17 -17.04 3.26 -3.00
CA LEU A 17 -16.75 3.70 -1.62
C LEU A 17 -17.34 5.08 -1.28
N LYS A 18 -18.28 5.58 -2.07
CA LYS A 18 -18.86 6.93 -1.93
C LYS A 18 -19.65 7.17 -0.63
N SER A 19 -20.05 6.11 0.07
CA SER A 19 -20.78 6.18 1.34
C SER A 19 -19.88 6.25 2.58
N TYR A 20 -18.55 6.16 2.41
CA TYR A 20 -17.60 6.17 3.51
C TYR A 20 -16.97 7.55 3.68
N ASP A 21 -16.91 8.03 4.90
CA ASP A 21 -16.28 9.32 5.25
C ASP A 21 -14.75 9.22 5.25
N TYR A 22 -14.21 8.02 5.51
CA TYR A 22 -12.78 7.74 5.61
C TYR A 22 -12.40 6.56 4.72
N ILE A 23 -11.33 6.75 3.93
CA ILE A 23 -10.76 5.70 3.06
C ILE A 23 -9.25 5.67 3.32
N ALA A 24 -8.76 4.56 3.86
CA ALA A 24 -7.33 4.32 3.99
C ALA A 24 -6.79 3.75 2.68
N ILE A 25 -5.63 4.25 2.23
CA ILE A 25 -4.97 3.84 0.99
C ILE A 25 -3.49 3.64 1.29
N ASP A 26 -2.93 2.55 0.79
CA ASP A 26 -1.50 2.24 0.82
C ASP A 26 -1.06 1.68 -0.54
N LEU A 27 0.07 2.16 -1.05
CA LEU A 27 0.59 1.75 -2.36
C LEU A 27 1.81 0.87 -2.18
N GLU A 28 1.73 -0.35 -2.69
CA GLU A 28 2.91 -1.18 -2.85
C GLU A 28 3.63 -0.83 -4.15
N THR A 29 4.94 -0.65 -4.07
CA THR A 29 5.73 -0.12 -5.18
C THR A 29 7.00 -0.91 -5.43
N ARG A 30 7.41 -0.94 -6.69
CA ARG A 30 8.79 -1.25 -7.07
C ARG A 30 9.55 0.07 -7.16
N ASP A 31 10.42 0.34 -6.20
CA ASP A 31 11.22 1.56 -6.15
C ASP A 31 12.71 1.21 -5.88
N PRO A 32 13.44 0.79 -6.91
CA PRO A 32 14.74 0.13 -6.75
C PRO A 32 15.83 1.05 -6.20
N ASN A 33 15.68 2.36 -6.35
CA ASN A 33 16.67 3.34 -5.96
C ASN A 33 16.25 4.21 -4.77
N LEU A 34 15.13 3.88 -4.09
CA LEU A 34 14.56 4.68 -3.02
C LEU A 34 15.59 5.11 -1.97
N LYS A 35 16.42 4.18 -1.49
CA LYS A 35 17.43 4.46 -0.44
C LYS A 35 18.61 5.31 -0.92
N SER A 36 18.92 5.29 -2.21
CA SER A 36 20.11 5.95 -2.78
C SER A 36 19.80 7.26 -3.50
N LYS A 37 18.60 7.38 -4.09
CA LYS A 37 18.22 8.53 -4.93
C LYS A 37 16.91 9.20 -4.48
N GLY A 38 16.19 8.62 -3.51
CA GLY A 38 14.84 9.05 -3.15
C GLY A 38 13.77 8.39 -4.02
N SER A 39 12.53 8.88 -3.92
CA SER A 39 11.38 8.27 -4.60
C SER A 39 11.53 8.28 -6.13
N GLY A 40 11.43 7.11 -6.72
CA GLY A 40 11.47 6.90 -8.17
C GLY A 40 10.30 7.52 -8.91
N SER A 41 9.20 7.82 -8.23
CA SER A 41 8.04 8.52 -8.79
C SER A 41 8.38 9.89 -9.39
N LEU A 42 9.42 10.56 -8.86
CA LEU A 42 9.85 11.90 -9.30
C LEU A 42 10.70 11.87 -10.57
N VAL A 43 11.29 10.72 -10.89
CA VAL A 43 12.24 10.53 -12.01
C VAL A 43 11.80 9.44 -12.98
N ASN A 44 10.56 8.96 -12.86
CA ASN A 44 9.98 7.86 -13.65
C ASN A 44 10.79 6.55 -13.55
N GLU A 45 11.38 6.29 -12.39
CA GLU A 45 12.04 5.02 -12.07
C GLU A 45 11.15 4.19 -11.13
N GLY A 46 10.78 2.99 -11.52
CA GLY A 46 9.89 2.12 -10.74
C GLY A 46 8.42 2.20 -11.14
N GLU A 47 7.55 1.64 -10.33
CA GLU A 47 6.11 1.58 -10.61
C GLU A 47 5.29 1.18 -9.38
N ILE A 48 3.97 1.48 -9.40
CA ILE A 48 3.01 0.90 -8.46
C ILE A 48 2.81 -0.58 -8.84
N ILE A 49 2.94 -1.48 -7.86
CA ILE A 49 2.76 -2.92 -8.05
C ILE A 49 1.46 -3.44 -7.44
N GLY A 50 0.87 -2.70 -6.51
CA GLY A 50 -0.41 -3.02 -5.90
C GLY A 50 -0.99 -1.85 -5.13
N VAL A 51 -2.28 -1.94 -4.84
CA VAL A 51 -3.06 -0.93 -4.12
C VAL A 51 -3.83 -1.61 -3.01
N ALA A 52 -3.56 -1.27 -1.76
CA ALA A 52 -4.36 -1.64 -0.62
C ALA A 52 -5.34 -0.53 -0.27
N VAL A 53 -6.58 -0.90 -0.03
CA VAL A 53 -7.65 0.04 0.36
C VAL A 53 -8.44 -0.56 1.50
N ALA A 54 -8.73 0.26 2.51
CA ALA A 54 -9.58 -0.12 3.62
C ALA A 54 -10.58 0.97 3.97
N VAL A 55 -11.76 0.54 4.36
CA VAL A 55 -12.83 1.35 4.95
C VAL A 55 -13.39 0.59 6.15
N GLU A 56 -14.27 1.19 6.92
CA GLU A 56 -14.91 0.50 8.04
C GLU A 56 -15.59 -0.79 7.56
N GLY A 57 -15.20 -1.93 8.17
CA GLY A 57 -15.78 -3.25 7.89
C GLY A 57 -15.32 -3.92 6.59
N TRP A 58 -14.41 -3.31 5.81
CA TRP A 58 -13.91 -3.91 4.59
C TRP A 58 -12.48 -3.47 4.24
N SER A 59 -11.70 -4.40 3.69
CA SER A 59 -10.39 -4.11 3.10
C SER A 59 -10.13 -4.99 1.89
N GLY A 60 -9.27 -4.54 0.99
CA GLY A 60 -8.86 -5.31 -0.18
C GLY A 60 -7.50 -4.87 -0.72
N TYR A 61 -6.77 -5.83 -1.29
CA TYR A 61 -5.52 -5.62 -1.99
C TYR A 61 -5.69 -5.91 -3.49
N TYR A 62 -5.29 -4.99 -4.33
CA TYR A 62 -5.47 -5.01 -5.79
C TYR A 62 -4.09 -5.04 -6.47
N PRO A 63 -3.54 -6.22 -6.75
CA PRO A 63 -2.22 -6.39 -7.38
C PRO A 63 -2.26 -6.04 -8.86
N ILE A 64 -1.21 -5.36 -9.37
CA ILE A 64 -1.15 -4.94 -10.78
C ILE A 64 0.19 -5.19 -11.48
N ALA A 65 1.26 -5.46 -10.72
CA ALA A 65 2.58 -5.69 -11.31
C ALA A 65 3.46 -6.63 -10.45
N HIS A 66 2.87 -7.66 -9.87
CA HIS A 66 3.57 -8.79 -9.27
C HIS A 66 3.98 -9.81 -10.33
N ARG A 67 4.75 -10.81 -9.94
CA ARG A 67 5.14 -11.92 -10.81
C ARG A 67 3.95 -12.64 -11.42
N GLU A 68 2.88 -12.82 -10.64
CA GLU A 68 1.63 -13.46 -11.03
C GLU A 68 0.48 -13.08 -10.08
N GLY A 69 -0.75 -13.34 -10.47
CA GLY A 69 -1.95 -13.02 -9.69
C GLY A 69 -2.43 -11.57 -9.86
N ASN A 70 -2.06 -10.90 -10.96
CA ASN A 70 -2.40 -9.51 -11.19
C ASN A 70 -3.78 -9.31 -11.81
N LEU A 71 -4.38 -8.20 -11.44
CA LEU A 71 -5.57 -7.64 -12.08
C LEU A 71 -5.18 -6.77 -13.31
N PRO A 72 -6.13 -6.47 -14.21
CA PRO A 72 -5.88 -5.52 -15.29
C PRO A 72 -5.50 -4.14 -14.74
N LYS A 73 -4.23 -3.75 -14.94
CA LYS A 73 -3.62 -2.54 -14.36
C LYS A 73 -4.47 -1.28 -14.57
N GLN A 74 -4.94 -1.04 -15.79
CA GLN A 74 -5.73 0.15 -16.09
C GLN A 74 -7.05 0.17 -15.30
N LYS A 75 -7.70 -0.96 -15.15
CA LYS A 75 -8.96 -1.08 -14.40
C LYS A 75 -8.77 -0.74 -12.91
N VAL A 76 -7.67 -1.18 -12.30
CA VAL A 76 -7.32 -0.83 -10.92
C VAL A 76 -7.00 0.66 -10.80
N LEU A 77 -6.24 1.23 -11.73
CA LEU A 77 -5.88 2.65 -11.71
C LEU A 77 -7.11 3.55 -11.94
N ASP A 78 -8.04 3.16 -12.81
CA ASP A 78 -9.29 3.90 -13.03
C ASP A 78 -10.14 3.91 -11.75
N TRP A 79 -10.27 2.77 -11.07
CA TRP A 79 -10.96 2.68 -9.80
C TRP A 79 -10.24 3.47 -8.69
N LEU A 80 -8.92 3.41 -8.63
CA LEU A 80 -8.13 4.22 -7.69
C LEU A 80 -8.34 5.73 -7.93
N GLN A 81 -8.39 6.17 -9.20
CA GLN A 81 -8.73 7.55 -9.53
C GLN A 81 -10.15 7.91 -9.08
N GLU A 82 -11.12 7.00 -9.24
CA GLU A 82 -12.49 7.21 -8.78
C GLU A 82 -12.53 7.43 -7.26
N ILE A 83 -11.96 6.51 -6.45
CA ILE A 83 -11.98 6.63 -4.99
C ILE A 83 -11.15 7.82 -4.49
N CYS A 84 -10.03 8.15 -5.14
CA CYS A 84 -9.24 9.33 -4.80
C CYS A 84 -10.00 10.64 -5.08
N SER A 85 -10.89 10.66 -6.07
CA SER A 85 -11.67 11.85 -6.43
C SER A 85 -12.86 12.11 -5.50
N LEU A 86 -13.25 11.16 -4.65
CA LEU A 86 -14.33 11.32 -3.69
C LEU A 86 -14.03 12.43 -2.67
N PRO A 87 -15.06 13.10 -2.11
CA PRO A 87 -14.87 14.14 -1.08
C PRO A 87 -14.46 13.59 0.29
N SER A 88 -14.54 12.26 0.50
CA SER A 88 -14.13 11.58 1.72
C SER A 88 -12.67 11.90 2.12
N THR A 89 -12.37 11.81 3.40
CA THR A 89 -11.02 11.93 3.93
C THR A 89 -10.19 10.71 3.53
N LYS A 90 -8.99 10.93 2.94
CA LYS A 90 -8.03 9.87 2.64
C LYS A 90 -7.02 9.76 3.76
N ILE A 91 -6.78 8.53 4.21
CA ILE A 91 -5.84 8.22 5.29
C ILE A 91 -4.66 7.48 4.67
N PHE A 92 -3.46 7.95 4.97
CA PHE A 92 -2.19 7.34 4.58
C PHE A 92 -1.28 7.19 5.80
N HIS A 93 -0.23 6.40 5.63
CA HIS A 93 0.90 6.37 6.56
C HIS A 93 2.18 6.75 5.83
N ASN A 94 2.74 7.93 6.11
CA ASN A 94 3.76 8.60 5.29
C ASN A 94 3.21 9.06 3.93
N ALA A 95 2.12 9.81 3.98
CA ALA A 95 1.34 10.27 2.84
C ALA A 95 2.17 10.87 1.70
N MET A 96 3.31 11.51 2.00
CA MET A 96 4.17 12.12 0.99
C MET A 96 4.63 11.10 -0.06
N TYR A 97 4.95 9.87 0.37
CA TYR A 97 5.41 8.82 -0.53
C TYR A 97 4.32 8.41 -1.52
N ASP A 98 3.13 8.07 -1.01
CA ASP A 98 1.99 7.65 -1.83
C ASP A 98 1.51 8.77 -2.75
N MET A 99 1.43 9.99 -2.23
CA MET A 99 1.01 11.17 -3.01
C MET A 99 1.95 11.46 -4.19
N CYS A 100 3.26 11.21 -4.05
CA CYS A 100 4.21 11.33 -5.16
C CYS A 100 3.93 10.29 -6.24
N TRP A 101 3.65 9.03 -5.87
CA TRP A 101 3.29 7.99 -6.83
C TRP A 101 1.93 8.24 -7.48
N LEU A 102 0.90 8.63 -6.72
CA LEU A 102 -0.41 9.01 -7.27
C LEU A 102 -0.26 10.14 -8.30
N LYS A 103 0.53 11.15 -7.97
CA LYS A 103 0.84 12.27 -8.89
C LYS A 103 1.56 11.80 -10.16
N ALA A 104 2.52 10.88 -10.05
CA ALA A 104 3.23 10.33 -11.21
C ALA A 104 2.29 9.59 -12.17
N TYR A 105 1.21 9.00 -11.66
CA TYR A 105 0.15 8.37 -12.43
C TYR A 105 -1.00 9.33 -12.82
N ASN A 106 -0.84 10.65 -12.58
CA ASN A 106 -1.85 11.69 -12.81
C ASN A 106 -3.15 11.50 -12.02
N ILE A 107 -3.10 10.76 -10.92
CA ILE A 107 -4.22 10.55 -10.01
C ILE A 107 -4.31 11.71 -9.02
N LYS A 108 -5.44 12.43 -9.05
CA LYS A 108 -5.70 13.55 -8.14
C LYS A 108 -6.46 13.06 -6.92
N VAL A 109 -6.02 13.51 -5.74
CA VAL A 109 -6.67 13.21 -4.47
C VAL A 109 -7.49 14.41 -4.03
N ASN A 110 -8.79 14.23 -3.85
CA ASN A 110 -9.74 15.19 -3.31
C ASN A 110 -10.04 14.88 -1.83
N GLY A 111 -10.64 15.85 -1.14
CA GLY A 111 -10.98 15.75 0.28
C GLY A 111 -9.79 16.07 1.19
N HIS A 112 -9.98 15.82 2.47
CA HIS A 112 -8.91 15.96 3.44
C HIS A 112 -7.95 14.79 3.37
N ILE A 113 -6.69 15.05 3.72
CA ILE A 113 -5.64 14.04 3.82
C ILE A 113 -5.21 13.95 5.27
N ILE A 114 -5.22 12.74 5.81
CA ILE A 114 -4.66 12.40 7.12
C ILE A 114 -3.42 11.55 6.90
N ASP A 115 -2.30 11.99 7.49
CA ASP A 115 -1.06 11.22 7.59
C ASP A 115 -0.88 10.74 9.02
N THR A 116 -1.09 9.44 9.25
CA THR A 116 -1.03 8.85 10.59
C THR A 116 0.39 8.87 11.17
N MET A 117 1.44 8.89 10.34
CA MET A 117 2.82 9.04 10.80
C MET A 117 3.06 10.45 11.37
N VAL A 118 2.63 11.48 10.66
CA VAL A 118 2.74 12.88 11.10
C VAL A 118 1.87 13.13 12.33
N MET A 119 0.63 12.63 12.34
CA MET A 119 -0.25 12.75 13.51
C MET A 119 0.35 12.12 14.76
N ALA A 120 0.94 10.94 14.63
CA ALA A 120 1.57 10.27 15.77
C ALA A 120 2.75 11.09 16.33
N ALA A 121 3.53 11.73 15.45
CA ALA A 121 4.63 12.61 15.88
C ALA A 121 4.13 13.88 16.57
N LEU A 122 2.99 14.43 16.15
CA LEU A 122 2.37 15.60 16.81
C LEU A 122 1.75 15.25 18.16
N VAL A 123 1.28 14.02 18.34
CA VAL A 123 0.70 13.55 19.63
C VAL A 123 1.79 13.23 20.64
N ASP A 124 2.88 12.63 20.21
CA ASP A 124 4.00 12.24 21.08
C ASP A 124 5.31 12.29 20.30
N GLU A 125 6.03 13.38 20.42
CA GLU A 125 7.31 13.64 19.75
C GLU A 125 8.49 12.82 20.29
N ASN A 126 8.31 12.16 21.44
CA ASN A 126 9.37 11.41 22.11
C ASN A 126 9.38 9.91 21.75
N ARG A 127 8.57 9.48 20.78
CA ARG A 127 8.57 8.09 20.34
C ARG A 127 9.86 7.73 19.62
N TYR A 128 10.35 6.54 19.90
CA TYR A 128 11.53 6.00 19.23
C TYR A 128 11.29 5.71 17.74
N SER A 129 10.05 5.35 17.35
CA SER A 129 9.68 5.02 15.98
C SER A 129 8.24 5.37 15.72
N TYR A 130 8.00 5.92 14.52
CA TYR A 130 6.67 6.23 13.97
C TYR A 130 6.30 5.28 12.82
N SER A 131 7.00 4.14 12.66
CA SER A 131 6.60 3.14 11.67
C SER A 131 5.21 2.57 12.00
N LEU A 132 4.43 2.21 10.98
CA LEU A 132 3.08 1.68 11.15
C LEU A 132 3.05 0.48 12.10
N ASN A 133 3.97 -0.48 11.94
CA ASN A 133 4.09 -1.64 12.83
C ASN A 133 4.30 -1.23 14.30
N ASN A 134 5.18 -0.26 14.55
CA ASN A 134 5.46 0.19 15.92
C ASN A 134 4.23 0.89 16.52
N LEU A 135 3.54 1.72 15.73
CA LEU A 135 2.32 2.39 16.19
C LEU A 135 1.19 1.40 16.43
N CYS A 136 0.95 0.44 15.53
CA CYS A 136 -0.06 -0.60 15.71
C CYS A 136 0.20 -1.43 16.97
N TYR A 137 1.44 -1.87 17.18
CA TYR A 137 1.81 -2.61 18.37
C TYR A 137 1.55 -1.83 19.66
N ASN A 138 2.01 -0.56 19.71
CA ASN A 138 1.93 0.23 20.94
C ASN A 138 0.53 0.78 21.23
N LEU A 139 -0.28 1.06 20.18
CA LEU A 139 -1.58 1.71 20.34
C LEU A 139 -2.76 0.71 20.29
N LEU A 140 -2.62 -0.36 19.52
CA LEU A 140 -3.69 -1.33 19.28
C LEU A 140 -3.38 -2.73 19.81
N GLY A 141 -2.12 -3.03 20.17
CA GLY A 141 -1.68 -4.37 20.54
C GLY A 141 -1.59 -5.34 19.34
N GLU A 142 -1.64 -4.80 18.11
CA GLU A 142 -1.63 -5.58 16.89
C GLU A 142 -0.25 -5.57 16.22
N VAL A 143 0.10 -6.68 15.57
CA VAL A 143 1.35 -6.82 14.81
C VAL A 143 1.00 -7.23 13.39
N LYS A 144 1.63 -6.59 12.41
CA LYS A 144 1.54 -7.01 11.01
C LYS A 144 2.16 -8.39 10.85
N ASP A 145 1.41 -9.35 10.34
CA ASP A 145 1.93 -10.67 10.00
C ASP A 145 2.58 -10.65 8.61
N GLU A 146 3.89 -10.61 8.57
CA GLU A 146 4.70 -10.66 7.34
C GLU A 146 5.35 -12.06 7.13
N SER A 147 4.89 -13.08 7.84
CA SER A 147 5.51 -14.40 7.84
C SER A 147 5.48 -15.06 6.44
N LEU A 148 4.36 -15.01 5.75
CA LEU A 148 4.22 -15.56 4.39
C LEU A 148 5.07 -14.81 3.37
N LEU A 149 5.08 -13.48 3.43
CA LEU A 149 5.90 -12.64 2.58
C LEU A 149 7.40 -12.96 2.77
N THR A 150 7.85 -13.01 4.02
CA THR A 150 9.25 -13.31 4.37
C THR A 150 9.65 -14.69 3.89
N ALA A 151 8.85 -15.72 4.15
CA ALA A 151 9.13 -17.09 3.73
C ALA A 151 9.15 -17.24 2.20
N ALA A 152 8.24 -16.57 1.49
CA ALA A 152 8.22 -16.57 0.03
C ALA A 152 9.45 -15.86 -0.56
N ALA A 153 9.84 -14.73 0.02
CA ALA A 153 11.01 -13.95 -0.40
C ALA A 153 12.33 -14.74 -0.18
N GLU A 154 12.52 -15.34 0.99
CA GLU A 154 13.67 -16.20 1.27
C GLU A 154 13.80 -17.33 0.24
N LYS A 155 12.69 -18.01 -0.06
CA LYS A 155 12.65 -19.09 -1.03
C LYS A 155 12.95 -18.63 -2.46
N ALA A 156 12.57 -17.40 -2.78
CA ALA A 156 12.82 -16.78 -4.08
C ALA A 156 14.22 -16.15 -4.19
N GLY A 157 14.96 -16.03 -3.09
CA GLY A 157 16.22 -15.28 -3.02
C GLY A 157 16.03 -13.78 -3.26
N ALA A 158 14.87 -13.24 -2.79
CA ALA A 158 14.47 -11.86 -2.98
C ALA A 158 14.42 -11.11 -1.64
N ASP A 159 14.62 -9.79 -1.68
CA ASP A 159 14.36 -8.92 -0.52
C ASP A 159 12.83 -8.73 -0.36
N PRO A 160 12.25 -9.03 0.82
CA PRO A 160 10.80 -8.99 1.01
C PRO A 160 10.20 -7.59 0.85
N LYS A 161 10.98 -6.53 1.05
CA LYS A 161 10.50 -5.14 0.92
C LYS A 161 10.86 -4.50 -0.42
N ALA A 162 12.09 -4.70 -0.88
CA ALA A 162 12.56 -4.08 -2.13
C ALA A 162 12.16 -4.86 -3.38
N GLU A 163 11.89 -6.16 -3.25
CA GLU A 163 11.70 -7.07 -4.38
C GLU A 163 10.40 -7.89 -4.32
N MET A 164 9.39 -7.42 -3.54
CA MET A 164 8.10 -8.13 -3.44
C MET A 164 7.39 -8.28 -4.80
N TYR A 165 7.68 -7.43 -5.77
CA TYR A 165 7.18 -7.56 -7.15
C TYR A 165 7.62 -8.86 -7.84
N LYS A 166 8.69 -9.51 -7.38
CA LYS A 166 9.16 -10.82 -7.86
C LYS A 166 8.35 -11.99 -7.31
N LEU A 167 7.47 -11.74 -6.36
CA LEU A 167 6.65 -12.74 -5.71
C LEU A 167 5.24 -12.77 -6.31
N PRO A 168 4.52 -13.91 -6.22
CA PRO A 168 3.09 -13.94 -6.46
C PRO A 168 2.35 -12.99 -5.51
N ALA A 169 1.32 -12.30 -6.01
CA ALA A 169 0.53 -11.35 -5.24
C ALA A 169 -0.10 -11.94 -3.96
N MET A 170 -0.37 -13.24 -3.96
CA MET A 170 -0.97 -13.96 -2.83
C MET A 170 -0.09 -14.05 -1.57
N TYR A 171 1.17 -13.64 -1.66
CA TYR A 171 2.12 -13.65 -0.53
C TYR A 171 2.47 -12.26 0.00
N VAL A 172 1.86 -11.20 -0.57
CA VAL A 172 2.12 -9.78 -0.25
C VAL A 172 1.03 -9.13 0.60
#